data_1859f74d81eb01d487f90be6b74fdff4
#
_entry.id   1859f74d81eb01d487f90be6b74fdff4
#
_cell.length_a   1.000
_cell.length_b   1.000
_cell.length_c   1.000
_cell.angle_alpha   90.00
_cell.angle_beta   90.00
_cell.angle_gamma   90.00
#
_symmetry.space_group_name_H-M   'P 1'
#
loop_
_entity.id
_entity.type
_entity.pdbx_description
1 polymer ?
#
loop_
_entity_poly.entity_id
_entity_poly.type
_entity_poly.pdbx_seq_one_letter_code
_entity_poly.pdbx_strand_id
1 'polypeptide(L)'
;MERKRTFLAFGLLFLLLFMSISPMVQPFASDSDAAAASGRATTTWSGTVSLTSDYFVNVQNELLITSCTSVVMSPGIRIYVDGRLTIQGTSTCPVVLSSSSTTGDHEGIQFNTTSNGRGSTVNHLHIEDAIYGLTLYGSNPILNNVTIFNPDRVGIDMFGSSSPVIRDLHVEQAGRNIPFQNDWRYGIGLSVGDGSTPIVQGAYFTDHLLRGLNLWGASGGLYRDIVMDNISGSVLGEAAGV
;
A
#
# COMPACT_ATOMS: atom_id res chain seq x y z
N MET A 1 -32.25 -23.25 -81.72
CA MET A 1 -32.89 -23.98 -80.62
C MET A 1 -32.41 -23.38 -79.30
N GLU A 2 -33.11 -22.32 -78.84
CA GLU A 2 -32.76 -21.57 -77.65
C GLU A 2 -33.64 -22.04 -76.49
N ARG A 3 -33.03 -22.49 -75.41
CA ARG A 3 -33.72 -22.81 -74.15
C ARG A 3 -33.65 -21.59 -73.23
N LYS A 4 -34.76 -20.90 -73.07
CA LYS A 4 -34.96 -19.89 -72.02
C LYS A 4 -34.98 -20.55 -70.67
N ARG A 5 -34.09 -20.18 -69.76
CA ARG A 5 -34.14 -20.54 -68.35
C ARG A 5 -34.82 -19.41 -67.58
N THR A 6 -35.97 -19.69 -67.05
CA THR A 6 -36.73 -18.80 -66.16
C THR A 6 -36.12 -18.89 -64.78
N PHE A 7 -35.59 -17.78 -64.24
CA PHE A 7 -35.17 -17.70 -62.84
C PHE A 7 -36.37 -17.19 -62.00
N LEU A 8 -36.86 -18.07 -61.12
CA LEU A 8 -37.75 -17.65 -60.05
C LEU A 8 -36.95 -16.96 -58.95
N ALA A 9 -37.23 -15.67 -58.74
CA ALA A 9 -36.70 -14.93 -57.61
C ALA A 9 -37.56 -15.23 -56.37
N PHE A 10 -36.99 -15.96 -55.43
CA PHE A 10 -37.55 -16.09 -54.10
C PHE A 10 -37.10 -14.86 -53.27
N GLY A 11 -38.05 -13.95 -53.07
CA GLY A 11 -37.86 -12.83 -52.17
C GLY A 11 -37.92 -13.29 -50.72
N LEU A 12 -36.78 -13.46 -50.07
CA LEU A 12 -36.69 -13.71 -48.64
C LEU A 12 -36.75 -12.36 -47.91
N LEU A 13 -37.92 -12.03 -47.38
CA LEU A 13 -38.16 -10.87 -46.54
C LEU A 13 -37.47 -11.08 -45.18
N PHE A 14 -36.26 -10.58 -45.01
CA PHE A 14 -35.56 -10.61 -43.75
C PHE A 14 -36.12 -9.48 -42.86
N LEU A 15 -37.03 -9.84 -41.97
CA LEU A 15 -37.51 -8.95 -40.91
C LEU A 15 -36.41 -8.80 -39.85
N LEU A 16 -35.58 -7.74 -39.98
CA LEU A 16 -34.60 -7.37 -38.97
C LEU A 16 -35.35 -6.84 -37.74
N LEU A 17 -35.54 -7.71 -36.75
CA LEU A 17 -35.92 -7.31 -35.39
C LEU A 17 -34.71 -6.65 -34.74
N PHE A 18 -34.63 -5.30 -34.78
CA PHE A 18 -33.71 -4.57 -33.96
C PHE A 18 -34.13 -4.72 -32.49
N MET A 19 -33.64 -5.76 -31.80
CA MET A 19 -33.58 -5.74 -30.36
C MET A 19 -32.53 -4.70 -29.94
N SER A 20 -33.00 -3.55 -29.51
CA SER A 20 -32.17 -2.58 -28.81
C SER A 20 -31.73 -3.21 -27.50
N ILE A 21 -30.52 -3.77 -27.49
CA ILE A 21 -29.83 -4.14 -26.27
C ILE A 21 -29.36 -2.81 -25.67
N SER A 22 -30.18 -2.20 -24.83
CA SER A 22 -29.72 -1.18 -23.92
C SER A 22 -28.66 -1.82 -23.02
N PRO A 23 -27.41 -1.31 -22.98
CA PRO A 23 -26.50 -1.75 -21.94
C PRO A 23 -27.14 -1.34 -20.62
N MET A 24 -27.65 -2.30 -19.85
CA MET A 24 -27.87 -2.12 -18.44
C MET A 24 -26.51 -1.80 -17.83
N VAL A 25 -26.18 -0.53 -17.73
CA VAL A 25 -25.22 -0.04 -16.77
C VAL A 25 -25.88 -0.32 -15.43
N GLN A 26 -25.63 -1.50 -14.88
CA GLN A 26 -25.91 -1.72 -13.48
C GLN A 26 -25.03 -0.71 -12.75
N PRO A 27 -25.62 0.18 -11.94
CA PRO A 27 -24.79 0.93 -11.00
C PRO A 27 -24.06 -0.17 -10.23
N PHE A 28 -22.72 -0.12 -10.22
CA PHE A 28 -21.96 -0.83 -9.22
C PHE A 28 -22.58 -0.36 -7.91
N ALA A 29 -23.42 -1.20 -7.32
CA ALA A 29 -23.77 -1.06 -5.95
C ALA A 29 -22.41 -1.00 -5.27
N SER A 30 -22.03 0.17 -4.78
CA SER A 30 -21.12 0.25 -3.68
C SER A 30 -21.85 -0.61 -2.62
N ASP A 31 -21.47 -1.86 -2.51
CA ASP A 31 -21.70 -2.61 -1.29
C ASP A 31 -20.98 -1.76 -0.23
N SER A 32 -21.69 -0.75 0.21
CA SER A 32 -21.37 -0.13 1.46
C SER A 32 -21.43 -1.27 2.45
N ASP A 33 -20.28 -1.64 2.98
CA ASP A 33 -20.08 -2.56 4.10
C ASP A 33 -20.84 -2.07 5.37
N ALA A 34 -22.07 -1.68 5.21
CA ALA A 34 -22.97 -1.38 6.31
C ALA A 34 -23.30 -2.63 7.14
N ALA A 35 -23.04 -3.81 6.61
CA ALA A 35 -23.27 -5.06 7.35
C ALA A 35 -22.14 -5.41 8.33
N ALA A 36 -20.97 -4.79 8.24
CA ALA A 36 -19.85 -5.06 9.15
C ALA A 36 -19.82 -4.15 10.40
N ALA A 37 -20.78 -3.25 10.56
CA ALA A 37 -20.83 -2.31 11.68
C ALA A 37 -21.33 -2.93 13.01
N SER A 38 -21.80 -4.17 13.00
CA SER A 38 -22.28 -4.82 14.23
C SER A 38 -21.14 -5.54 14.94
N GLY A 39 -20.52 -4.91 15.93
CA GLY A 39 -19.71 -5.57 16.94
C GLY A 39 -18.21 -5.28 16.92
N ARG A 40 -17.70 -4.42 16.06
CA ARG A 40 -16.28 -4.04 16.08
C ARG A 40 -16.04 -2.95 17.14
N ALA A 41 -15.20 -3.24 18.13
CA ALA A 41 -14.79 -2.23 19.09
C ALA A 41 -13.78 -1.28 18.44
N THR A 42 -14.07 0.03 18.47
CA THR A 42 -13.20 1.07 17.92
C THR A 42 -12.45 1.77 19.04
N THR A 43 -11.12 1.77 18.95
CA THR A 43 -10.26 2.63 19.77
C THR A 43 -9.87 3.85 18.94
N THR A 44 -10.02 5.05 19.50
CA THR A 44 -9.65 6.30 18.81
C THR A 44 -8.43 6.93 19.47
N TRP A 45 -7.42 7.25 18.64
CA TRP A 45 -6.27 8.04 19.06
C TRP A 45 -6.36 9.46 18.51
N SER A 46 -6.04 10.43 19.36
CA SER A 46 -5.96 11.85 19.02
C SER A 46 -4.94 12.57 19.89
N GLY A 47 -4.38 13.68 19.40
CA GLY A 47 -3.35 14.43 20.11
C GLY A 47 -2.02 13.66 20.20
N THR A 48 -1.41 13.60 21.37
CA THR A 48 -0.16 12.86 21.56
C THR A 48 -0.40 11.52 22.22
N VAL A 49 0.05 10.45 21.59
CA VAL A 49 -0.01 9.07 22.10
C VAL A 49 1.41 8.55 22.27
N SER A 50 1.74 8.02 23.43
CA SER A 50 3.06 7.42 23.70
C SER A 50 2.94 5.92 23.84
N LEU A 51 3.74 5.17 23.07
CA LEU A 51 3.80 3.71 23.12
C LEU A 51 5.16 3.27 23.69
N THR A 52 5.10 2.53 24.79
CA THR A 52 6.27 1.91 25.45
C THR A 52 6.27 0.39 25.35
N SER A 53 5.29 -0.18 24.68
CA SER A 53 5.17 -1.60 24.35
C SER A 53 4.41 -1.77 23.04
N ASP A 54 4.55 -2.93 22.44
CA ASP A 54 3.80 -3.26 21.22
C ASP A 54 2.29 -3.03 21.39
N TYR A 55 1.66 -2.54 20.33
CA TYR A 55 0.23 -2.33 20.30
C TYR A 55 -0.45 -3.27 19.29
N PHE A 56 -1.51 -3.94 19.71
CA PHE A 56 -2.21 -4.92 18.88
C PHE A 56 -3.64 -4.45 18.55
N VAL A 57 -3.89 -4.21 17.27
CA VAL A 57 -5.25 -4.05 16.75
C VAL A 57 -5.81 -5.43 16.47
N ASN A 58 -6.50 -6.02 17.44
CA ASN A 58 -7.01 -7.38 17.35
C ASN A 58 -8.04 -7.53 16.22
N VAL A 59 -8.25 -8.76 15.74
CA VAL A 59 -9.07 -9.14 14.58
C VAL A 59 -10.46 -8.51 14.56
N GLN A 60 -11.13 -8.37 15.71
CA GLN A 60 -12.48 -7.81 15.80
C GLN A 60 -12.50 -6.31 16.12
N ASN A 61 -11.33 -5.67 16.22
CA ASN A 61 -11.19 -4.30 16.64
C ASN A 61 -10.81 -3.39 15.47
N GLU A 62 -11.08 -2.10 15.66
CA GLU A 62 -10.60 -1.03 14.82
C GLU A 62 -9.77 -0.05 15.65
N LEU A 63 -8.63 0.37 15.09
CA LEU A 63 -7.89 1.54 15.55
C LEU A 63 -8.16 2.69 14.57
N LEU A 64 -8.75 3.75 15.07
CA LEU A 64 -8.94 5.02 14.36
C LEU A 64 -7.91 6.03 14.88
N ILE A 65 -7.05 6.54 14.00
CA ILE A 65 -6.12 7.62 14.33
C ILE A 65 -6.56 8.86 13.56
N THR A 66 -6.94 9.90 14.31
CA THR A 66 -7.45 11.14 13.72
C THR A 66 -6.32 12.06 13.26
N SER A 67 -6.64 13.07 12.46
CA SER A 67 -5.67 14.07 12.00
C SER A 67 -4.99 14.79 13.17
N CYS A 68 -3.77 15.31 12.92
CA CYS A 68 -2.93 15.96 13.91
C CYS A 68 -2.50 15.06 15.09
N THR A 69 -2.62 13.75 14.98
CA THR A 69 -2.15 12.84 16.03
C THR A 69 -0.65 12.62 15.88
N SER A 70 0.08 12.75 16.97
CA SER A 70 1.49 12.37 17.08
C SER A 70 1.60 11.11 17.92
N VAL A 71 2.11 10.04 17.33
CA VAL A 71 2.37 8.76 18.00
C VAL A 71 3.86 8.63 18.24
N VAL A 72 4.29 8.72 19.49
CA VAL A 72 5.70 8.64 19.90
C VAL A 72 5.96 7.23 20.41
N MET A 73 6.83 6.49 19.74
CA MET A 73 7.08 5.07 19.99
C MET A 73 8.47 4.86 20.57
N SER A 74 8.59 4.04 21.60
CA SER A 74 9.91 3.61 22.10
C SER A 74 10.64 2.75 21.06
N PRO A 75 11.98 2.71 21.10
CA PRO A 75 12.77 1.83 20.22
C PRO A 75 12.29 0.37 20.27
N GLY A 76 12.28 -0.27 19.11
CA GLY A 76 11.87 -1.67 18.96
C GLY A 76 10.38 -1.95 19.11
N ILE A 77 9.52 -0.93 19.30
CA ILE A 77 8.08 -1.09 19.45
C ILE A 77 7.39 -1.04 18.09
N ARG A 78 6.35 -1.86 17.94
CA ARG A 78 5.57 -2.02 16.70
C ARG A 78 4.07 -1.94 16.96
N ILE A 79 3.34 -1.44 15.97
CA ILE A 79 1.88 -1.56 15.90
C ILE A 79 1.55 -2.74 14.99
N TYR A 80 0.93 -3.78 15.55
CA TYR A 80 0.45 -4.95 14.81
C TYR A 80 -1.03 -4.80 14.46
N VAL A 81 -1.36 -5.00 13.19
CA VAL A 81 -2.73 -4.85 12.68
C VAL A 81 -3.25 -6.21 12.22
N ASP A 82 -4.04 -6.86 13.05
CA ASP A 82 -4.84 -8.04 12.74
C ASP A 82 -6.29 -7.68 12.42
N GLY A 83 -6.75 -6.54 12.92
CA GLY A 83 -8.06 -5.95 12.71
C GLY A 83 -8.07 -4.90 11.60
N ARG A 84 -8.74 -3.79 11.85
CA ARG A 84 -8.81 -2.64 10.93
C ARG A 84 -8.00 -1.48 11.47
N LEU A 85 -7.21 -0.86 10.63
CA LEU A 85 -6.55 0.42 10.92
C LEU A 85 -7.10 1.50 9.99
N THR A 86 -7.59 2.59 10.56
CA THR A 86 -8.02 3.78 9.83
C THR A 86 -7.21 4.98 10.29
N ILE A 87 -6.37 5.53 9.39
CA ILE A 87 -5.62 6.76 9.62
C ILE A 87 -6.25 7.88 8.80
N GLN A 88 -6.65 8.96 9.46
CA GLN A 88 -7.37 10.09 8.88
C GLN A 88 -6.55 11.39 8.93
N GLY A 89 -5.28 11.34 8.59
CA GLY A 89 -4.49 12.54 8.38
C GLY A 89 -4.99 13.37 7.20
N THR A 90 -4.58 14.63 7.15
CA THR A 90 -4.81 15.56 6.03
C THR A 90 -3.50 16.18 5.58
N SER A 91 -3.47 16.82 4.42
CA SER A 91 -2.26 17.49 3.91
C SER A 91 -1.75 18.62 4.83
N THR A 92 -2.63 19.27 5.58
CA THR A 92 -2.27 20.31 6.53
C THR A 92 -2.08 19.79 7.95
N CYS A 93 -2.46 18.57 8.22
CA CYS A 93 -2.44 17.96 9.54
C CYS A 93 -2.29 16.43 9.45
N PRO A 94 -1.11 15.94 9.03
CA PRO A 94 -0.85 14.51 8.94
C PRO A 94 -0.88 13.85 10.32
N VAL A 95 -0.98 12.53 10.30
CA VAL A 95 -0.63 11.72 11.47
C VAL A 95 0.87 11.47 11.41
N VAL A 96 1.56 11.65 12.52
CA VAL A 96 3.02 11.46 12.62
C VAL A 96 3.33 10.30 13.56
N LEU A 97 4.12 9.34 13.08
CA LEU A 97 4.76 8.32 13.91
C LEU A 97 6.26 8.63 14.00
N SER A 98 6.80 8.70 15.20
CA SER A 98 8.22 9.00 15.40
C SER A 98 8.79 8.18 16.55
N SER A 99 10.13 8.02 16.57
CA SER A 99 10.81 7.42 17.70
C SER A 99 10.86 8.38 18.90
N SER A 100 10.76 7.85 20.12
CA SER A 100 10.99 8.61 21.35
C SER A 100 12.46 8.80 21.67
N SER A 101 13.35 8.25 20.86
CA SER A 101 14.79 8.24 21.06
C SER A 101 15.51 8.73 19.81
N THR A 102 16.63 9.40 19.99
CA THR A 102 17.54 9.77 18.90
C THR A 102 18.59 8.70 18.58
N THR A 103 18.57 7.58 19.31
CA THR A 103 19.60 6.53 19.19
C THR A 103 19.02 5.15 18.93
N GLY A 104 17.73 5.05 18.72
CA GLY A 104 17.07 3.78 18.43
C GLY A 104 15.70 4.00 17.83
N ASP A 105 15.37 3.20 16.84
CA ASP A 105 14.21 3.35 16.01
C ASP A 105 13.08 2.41 16.39
N HIS A 106 11.87 2.83 16.13
CA HIS A 106 10.69 1.97 16.30
C HIS A 106 10.53 1.01 15.10
N GLU A 107 9.73 -0.03 15.26
CA GLU A 107 9.54 -1.07 14.23
C GLU A 107 8.40 -0.75 13.23
N GLY A 108 7.78 0.45 13.32
CA GLY A 108 6.72 0.89 12.42
C GLY A 108 5.37 0.18 12.62
N ILE A 109 4.63 0.02 11.50
CA ILE A 109 3.32 -0.64 11.49
C ILE A 109 3.38 -1.90 10.65
N GLN A 110 2.89 -3.02 11.18
CA GLN A 110 2.78 -4.29 10.46
C GLN A 110 1.32 -4.69 10.27
N PHE A 111 0.90 -4.86 9.03
CA PHE A 111 -0.38 -5.43 8.66
C PHE A 111 -0.23 -6.94 8.46
N ASN A 112 -0.93 -7.73 9.23
CA ASN A 112 -0.92 -9.18 9.16
C ASN A 112 -1.99 -9.72 8.19
N THR A 113 -1.88 -10.97 7.77
CA THR A 113 -2.83 -11.65 6.88
C THR A 113 -4.27 -11.56 7.38
N THR A 114 -4.48 -11.57 8.69
CA THR A 114 -5.80 -11.47 9.33
C THR A 114 -6.45 -10.10 9.14
N SER A 115 -5.68 -9.06 8.81
CA SER A 115 -6.22 -7.72 8.48
C SER A 115 -6.73 -7.61 7.04
N ASN A 116 -6.44 -8.62 6.19
CA ASN A 116 -6.87 -8.62 4.80
C ASN A 116 -8.40 -8.57 4.68
N GLY A 117 -8.91 -7.78 3.74
CA GLY A 117 -10.35 -7.62 3.51
C GLY A 117 -11.10 -6.87 4.61
N ARG A 118 -10.41 -6.30 5.62
CA ARG A 118 -11.06 -5.53 6.70
C ARG A 118 -11.20 -4.04 6.38
N GLY A 119 -10.74 -3.59 5.21
CA GLY A 119 -10.90 -2.23 4.74
C GLY A 119 -9.99 -1.23 5.47
N SER A 120 -8.77 -1.62 5.81
CA SER A 120 -7.79 -0.70 6.38
C SER A 120 -7.42 0.39 5.38
N THR A 121 -7.43 1.65 5.85
CA THR A 121 -7.09 2.83 5.04
C THR A 121 -6.13 3.73 5.79
N VAL A 122 -5.13 4.22 5.08
CA VAL A 122 -4.12 5.14 5.61
C VAL A 122 -4.08 6.36 4.71
N ASN A 123 -4.37 7.52 5.28
CA ASN A 123 -4.33 8.80 4.57
C ASN A 123 -3.42 9.78 5.31
N HIS A 124 -2.49 10.40 4.58
CA HIS A 124 -1.54 11.41 5.10
C HIS A 124 -0.86 10.96 6.40
N LEU A 125 -0.08 9.90 6.29
CA LEU A 125 0.76 9.37 7.35
C LEU A 125 2.21 9.78 7.12
N HIS A 126 2.86 10.26 8.15
CA HIS A 126 4.29 10.55 8.21
C HIS A 126 4.95 9.58 9.18
N ILE A 127 5.96 8.83 8.75
CA ILE A 127 6.73 7.93 9.60
C ILE A 127 8.17 8.41 9.60
N GLU A 128 8.76 8.60 10.76
CA GLU A 128 10.12 9.07 10.95
C GLU A 128 10.90 8.10 11.85
N ASP A 129 12.14 7.80 11.47
CA ASP A 129 13.09 7.02 12.27
C ASP A 129 12.52 5.63 12.64
N ALA A 130 12.16 4.85 11.64
CA ALA A 130 11.67 3.48 11.79
C ALA A 130 12.66 2.47 11.23
N ILE A 131 12.75 1.27 11.81
CA ILE A 131 13.50 0.17 11.20
C ILE A 131 12.82 -0.25 9.89
N TYR A 132 11.51 -0.45 9.93
CA TYR A 132 10.62 -0.60 8.77
C TYR A 132 9.50 0.43 8.90
N GLY A 133 9.23 1.21 7.86
CA GLY A 133 8.09 2.13 7.92
C GLY A 133 6.77 1.38 7.99
N LEU A 134 6.46 0.61 6.95
CA LEU A 134 5.31 -0.30 6.90
C LEU A 134 5.74 -1.70 6.49
N THR A 135 5.18 -2.71 7.13
CA THR A 135 5.32 -4.12 6.75
C THR A 135 3.95 -4.68 6.38
N LEU A 136 3.81 -5.28 5.19
CA LEU A 136 2.58 -5.89 4.71
C LEU A 136 2.79 -7.40 4.54
N TYR A 137 2.12 -8.18 5.34
CA TYR A 137 2.17 -9.65 5.28
C TYR A 137 0.81 -10.21 4.88
N GLY A 138 0.64 -10.57 3.61
CA GLY A 138 -0.60 -11.11 3.06
C GLY A 138 -1.79 -10.16 3.23
N SER A 139 -1.58 -8.85 3.16
CA SER A 139 -2.59 -7.84 3.48
C SER A 139 -2.68 -6.76 2.40
N ASN A 140 -3.87 -6.18 2.24
CA ASN A 140 -4.20 -5.29 1.14
C ASN A 140 -4.81 -3.97 1.61
N PRO A 141 -4.09 -3.15 2.42
CA PRO A 141 -4.57 -1.83 2.81
C PRO A 141 -4.57 -0.87 1.61
N ILE A 142 -5.35 0.20 1.72
CA ILE A 142 -5.27 1.36 0.83
C ILE A 142 -4.39 2.41 1.51
N LEU A 143 -3.30 2.79 0.85
CA LEU A 143 -2.32 3.75 1.34
C LEU A 143 -2.33 4.98 0.43
N ASN A 144 -2.64 6.16 0.97
CA ASN A 144 -2.67 7.41 0.22
C ASN A 144 -1.83 8.47 0.94
N ASN A 145 -0.95 9.15 0.21
CA ASN A 145 -0.11 10.23 0.74
C ASN A 145 0.67 9.77 1.98
N VAL A 146 1.50 8.74 1.81
CA VAL A 146 2.37 8.22 2.87
C VAL A 146 3.79 8.72 2.63
N THR A 147 4.36 9.36 3.65
CA THR A 147 5.76 9.77 3.67
C THR A 147 6.51 8.96 4.72
N ILE A 148 7.65 8.40 4.34
CA ILE A 148 8.53 7.67 5.26
C ILE A 148 9.91 8.28 5.14
N PHE A 149 10.37 8.86 6.23
CA PHE A 149 11.66 9.52 6.32
C PHE A 149 12.61 8.68 7.16
N ASN A 150 13.83 8.48 6.65
CA ASN A 150 14.93 7.85 7.35
C ASN A 150 14.63 6.45 7.92
N PRO A 151 14.04 5.52 7.14
CA PRO A 151 13.92 4.14 7.61
C PRO A 151 15.30 3.46 7.57
N ASP A 152 15.63 2.71 8.62
CA ASP A 152 16.91 1.99 8.69
C ASP A 152 17.04 0.93 7.61
N ARG A 153 15.97 0.19 7.34
CA ARG A 153 15.98 -0.91 6.39
C ARG A 153 15.15 -0.63 5.16
N VAL A 154 13.85 -0.60 5.31
CA VAL A 154 12.91 -0.54 4.19
C VAL A 154 11.78 0.42 4.50
N GLY A 155 11.46 1.29 3.56
CA GLY A 155 10.28 2.15 3.71
C GLY A 155 9.01 1.33 3.78
N ILE A 156 8.68 0.57 2.74
CA ILE A 156 7.57 -0.39 2.74
C ILE A 156 8.10 -1.77 2.32
N ASP A 157 7.97 -2.77 3.19
CA ASP A 157 8.31 -4.16 2.89
C ASP A 157 7.04 -5.01 2.78
N MET A 158 6.83 -5.68 1.64
CA MET A 158 5.65 -6.50 1.41
C MET A 158 5.98 -7.88 0.90
N PHE A 159 5.27 -8.87 1.44
CA PHE A 159 5.41 -10.28 1.11
C PHE A 159 4.13 -11.06 1.45
N GLY A 160 4.14 -12.38 1.21
CA GLY A 160 2.98 -13.24 1.48
C GLY A 160 1.78 -12.93 0.59
N SER A 161 2.00 -12.61 -0.68
CA SER A 161 0.96 -12.30 -1.66
C SER A 161 0.14 -11.04 -1.31
N SER A 162 0.78 -10.01 -0.77
CA SER A 162 0.15 -8.71 -0.52
C SER A 162 -0.15 -7.98 -1.82
N SER A 163 -1.31 -7.35 -1.92
CA SER A 163 -1.73 -6.60 -3.11
C SER A 163 -2.38 -5.25 -2.74
N PRO A 164 -1.66 -4.38 -2.03
CA PRO A 164 -2.18 -3.07 -1.62
C PRO A 164 -2.38 -2.14 -2.82
N VAL A 165 -3.19 -1.11 -2.60
CA VAL A 165 -3.24 0.06 -3.48
C VAL A 165 -2.49 1.20 -2.80
N ILE A 166 -1.44 1.69 -3.45
CA ILE A 166 -0.56 2.74 -2.93
C ILE A 166 -0.62 3.94 -3.87
N ARG A 167 -0.93 5.12 -3.34
CA ARG A 167 -0.94 6.38 -4.09
C ARG A 167 -0.13 7.43 -3.35
N ASP A 168 0.69 8.16 -4.11
CA ASP A 168 1.50 9.27 -3.59
C ASP A 168 2.37 8.85 -2.40
N LEU A 169 3.26 7.88 -2.65
CA LEU A 169 4.26 7.41 -1.69
C LEU A 169 5.54 8.24 -1.81
N HIS A 170 6.07 8.72 -0.70
CA HIS A 170 7.39 9.31 -0.64
C HIS A 170 8.24 8.55 0.39
N VAL A 171 9.39 8.03 -0.03
CA VAL A 171 10.38 7.43 0.88
C VAL A 171 11.70 8.12 0.67
N GLU A 172 12.30 8.57 1.75
CA GLU A 172 13.53 9.35 1.75
C GLU A 172 14.54 8.77 2.74
N GLN A 173 15.83 8.77 2.37
CA GLN A 173 16.98 8.44 3.21
C GLN A 173 17.01 7.02 3.79
N ALA A 174 16.44 6.03 3.10
CA ALA A 174 16.50 4.66 3.61
C ALA A 174 17.96 4.17 3.74
N GLY A 175 18.30 3.66 4.90
CA GLY A 175 19.60 3.09 5.25
C GLY A 175 20.73 4.11 5.45
N ARG A 176 20.45 5.39 5.50
CA ARG A 176 21.48 6.45 5.57
C ARG A 176 22.08 6.66 6.96
N ASN A 177 21.34 6.42 8.01
CA ASN A 177 21.76 6.75 9.38
C ASN A 177 22.35 5.58 10.16
N ILE A 178 22.43 4.41 9.58
CA ILE A 178 23.01 3.24 10.23
C ILE A 178 24.40 2.91 9.70
N PRO A 179 25.29 2.36 10.52
CA PRO A 179 26.51 1.75 10.03
C PRO A 179 26.16 0.65 9.03
N PHE A 180 26.91 0.62 7.94
CA PHE A 180 26.72 -0.39 6.91
C PHE A 180 26.52 -1.80 7.50
N GLN A 181 25.39 -2.40 7.17
CA GLN A 181 25.09 -3.78 7.47
C GLN A 181 25.17 -4.58 6.15
N ASN A 182 25.93 -5.66 6.12
CA ASN A 182 25.99 -6.55 4.97
C ASN A 182 24.70 -7.38 4.86
N ASP A 183 23.56 -6.69 4.81
CA ASP A 183 22.22 -7.27 4.63
C ASP A 183 21.54 -6.57 3.45
N TRP A 184 21.12 -7.35 2.47
CA TRP A 184 20.48 -6.89 1.25
C TRP A 184 19.14 -6.13 1.49
N ARG A 185 18.63 -6.15 2.71
CA ARG A 185 17.39 -5.46 3.11
C ARG A 185 17.61 -4.06 3.68
N TYR A 186 18.82 -3.52 3.66
CA TYR A 186 19.08 -2.16 4.12
C TYR A 186 19.03 -1.16 2.98
N GLY A 187 18.41 -0.01 3.21
CA GLY A 187 18.41 1.10 2.28
C GLY A 187 17.50 0.93 1.07
N ILE A 188 16.32 0.36 1.26
CA ILE A 188 15.33 0.12 0.20
C ILE A 188 14.09 0.99 0.43
N GLY A 189 13.66 1.70 -0.63
CA GLY A 189 12.40 2.47 -0.55
C GLY A 189 11.18 1.58 -0.48
N LEU A 190 10.98 0.72 -1.48
CA LEU A 190 9.86 -0.22 -1.58
C LEU A 190 10.38 -1.61 -1.93
N SER A 191 10.14 -2.59 -1.09
CA SER A 191 10.45 -4.01 -1.33
C SER A 191 9.17 -4.78 -1.57
N VAL A 192 9.10 -5.50 -2.69
CA VAL A 192 7.93 -6.27 -3.12
C VAL A 192 8.36 -7.69 -3.40
N GLY A 193 7.85 -8.63 -2.63
CA GLY A 193 8.27 -10.00 -2.73
C GLY A 193 7.18 -11.03 -2.51
N ASP A 194 7.57 -12.29 -2.67
CA ASP A 194 6.79 -13.47 -2.32
C ASP A 194 5.37 -13.45 -2.91
N GLY A 195 5.26 -13.27 -4.22
CA GLY A 195 4.00 -13.25 -4.96
C GLY A 195 3.13 -12.00 -4.77
N SER A 196 3.67 -10.95 -4.16
CA SER A 196 2.93 -9.69 -3.97
C SER A 196 2.75 -8.94 -5.30
N THR A 197 1.58 -8.31 -5.47
CA THR A 197 1.18 -7.64 -6.71
C THR A 197 0.50 -6.29 -6.44
N PRO A 198 1.21 -5.29 -5.89
CA PRO A 198 0.63 -4.00 -5.57
C PRO A 198 0.22 -3.20 -6.81
N ILE A 199 -0.67 -2.24 -6.62
CA ILE A 199 -0.90 -1.13 -7.55
C ILE A 199 -0.26 0.10 -6.93
N VAL A 200 0.81 0.61 -7.54
CA VAL A 200 1.55 1.80 -7.08
C VAL A 200 1.39 2.90 -8.13
N GLN A 201 0.84 4.04 -7.70
CA GLN A 201 0.67 5.21 -8.55
C GLN A 201 1.19 6.45 -7.84
N GLY A 202 2.20 7.09 -8.43
CA GLY A 202 2.90 8.19 -7.80
C GLY A 202 3.80 7.69 -6.67
N ALA A 203 5.08 7.47 -6.93
CA ALA A 203 6.05 7.18 -5.88
C ALA A 203 7.35 7.92 -6.16
N TYR A 204 7.89 8.53 -5.10
CA TYR A 204 9.15 9.23 -5.12
C TYR A 204 10.10 8.61 -4.11
N PHE A 205 11.23 8.08 -4.61
CA PHE A 205 12.27 7.46 -3.81
C PHE A 205 13.54 8.28 -3.93
N THR A 206 14.07 8.79 -2.82
CA THR A 206 15.25 9.64 -2.86
C THR A 206 16.24 9.32 -1.74
N ASP A 207 17.51 9.55 -2.02
CA ASP A 207 18.63 9.43 -1.08
C ASP A 207 18.79 8.04 -0.42
N HIS A 208 18.40 6.96 -1.12
CA HIS A 208 18.53 5.61 -0.58
C HIS A 208 19.96 5.08 -0.67
N LEU A 209 20.32 4.25 0.31
CA LEU A 209 21.62 3.60 0.32
C LEU A 209 21.72 2.51 -0.77
N LEU A 210 20.64 1.77 -1.04
CA LEU A 210 20.69 0.62 -1.92
C LEU A 210 19.75 0.68 -3.12
N ARG A 211 18.41 0.73 -2.92
CA ARG A 211 17.41 0.65 -4.01
C ARG A 211 16.19 1.51 -3.73
N GLY A 212 15.65 2.15 -4.77
CA GLY A 212 14.33 2.77 -4.69
C GLY A 212 13.23 1.70 -4.67
N LEU A 213 13.26 0.77 -5.64
CA LEU A 213 12.32 -0.35 -5.77
C LEU A 213 13.10 -1.67 -5.86
N ASN A 214 12.65 -2.68 -5.12
CA ASN A 214 13.21 -4.03 -5.14
C ASN A 214 12.10 -5.06 -5.36
N LEU A 215 12.17 -5.82 -6.45
CA LEU A 215 11.23 -6.90 -6.79
C LEU A 215 11.91 -8.25 -6.64
N TRP A 216 11.31 -9.17 -5.88
CA TRP A 216 11.89 -10.49 -5.66
C TRP A 216 10.80 -11.57 -5.48
N GLY A 217 11.17 -12.85 -5.61
CA GLY A 217 10.30 -13.97 -5.26
C GLY A 217 8.99 -14.04 -6.05
N ALA A 218 9.04 -14.04 -7.39
CA ALA A 218 7.87 -14.12 -8.26
C ALA A 218 6.82 -13.00 -8.02
N SER A 219 7.29 -11.83 -7.57
CA SER A 219 6.46 -10.65 -7.39
C SER A 219 6.09 -10.00 -8.72
N GLY A 220 5.08 -9.17 -8.70
CA GLY A 220 4.62 -8.40 -9.87
C GLY A 220 4.01 -7.08 -9.43
N GLY A 221 2.98 -6.61 -10.16
CA GLY A 221 2.24 -5.41 -9.82
C GLY A 221 2.14 -4.41 -10.95
N LEU A 222 1.50 -3.30 -10.68
CA LEU A 222 1.38 -2.18 -11.60
C LEU A 222 2.04 -0.95 -10.99
N TYR A 223 3.04 -0.41 -11.67
CA TYR A 223 3.81 0.74 -11.22
C TYR A 223 3.67 1.87 -12.24
N ARG A 224 3.27 3.05 -11.79
CA ARG A 224 3.11 4.25 -12.63
C ARG A 224 3.65 5.47 -11.90
N ASP A 225 4.22 6.40 -12.67
CA ASP A 225 4.71 7.68 -12.15
C ASP A 225 5.71 7.49 -11.00
N ILE A 226 6.71 6.61 -11.23
CA ILE A 226 7.76 6.30 -10.26
C ILE A 226 8.98 7.15 -10.56
N VAL A 227 9.43 7.89 -9.56
CA VAL A 227 10.66 8.70 -9.62
C VAL A 227 11.67 8.15 -8.62
N MET A 228 12.92 7.98 -9.07
CA MET A 228 14.04 7.57 -8.24
C MET A 228 15.18 8.57 -8.40
N ASP A 229 15.64 9.14 -7.31
CA ASP A 229 16.68 10.14 -7.31
C ASP A 229 17.74 9.85 -6.23
N ASN A 230 19.00 10.08 -6.56
CA ASN A 230 20.12 9.89 -5.66
C ASN A 230 20.18 8.53 -4.94
N ILE A 231 20.00 7.44 -5.70
CA ILE A 231 20.13 6.07 -5.20
C ILE A 231 21.58 5.65 -5.31
N SER A 232 22.28 5.47 -4.19
CA SER A 232 23.74 5.36 -4.23
C SER A 232 24.26 3.96 -4.57
N GLY A 233 23.59 2.88 -4.20
CA GLY A 233 24.01 1.51 -4.51
C GLY A 233 25.45 1.14 -4.12
N SER A 234 26.10 1.95 -3.33
CA SER A 234 27.54 1.98 -3.19
C SER A 234 28.14 0.83 -2.43
N VAL A 235 27.30 0.03 -1.78
CA VAL A 235 27.78 -0.90 -0.76
C VAL A 235 28.03 -2.31 -1.30
N LEU A 236 27.28 -2.72 -2.32
CA LEU A 236 27.44 -4.03 -2.94
C LEU A 236 27.67 -3.97 -4.46
N GLY A 237 27.92 -2.78 -4.99
CA GLY A 237 28.01 -2.58 -6.45
C GLY A 237 26.68 -2.74 -7.18
N GLU A 238 25.57 -2.72 -6.46
CA GLU A 238 24.22 -2.96 -6.98
C GLU A 238 23.32 -1.74 -6.76
N ALA A 239 23.61 -0.63 -7.43
CA ALA A 239 22.58 0.39 -7.59
C ALA A 239 21.61 -0.12 -8.66
N ALA A 240 20.38 -0.42 -8.27
CA ALA A 240 19.32 -0.71 -9.20
C ALA A 240 18.21 0.36 -9.05
N GLY A 241 18.22 1.33 -10.00
CA GLY A 241 16.95 1.87 -10.44
C GLY A 241 16.28 0.77 -11.30
N VAL A 242 15.00 0.58 -11.21
CA VAL A 242 14.25 -0.30 -12.14
C VAL A 242 14.01 0.47 -13.42
#